data_fbc1219eb8cd4c4534c5da03289b3c38
#
_entry.id   fbc1219eb8cd4c4534c5da03289b3c38
#
_cell.length_a   1.000
_cell.length_b   1.000
_cell.length_c   1.000
_cell.angle_alpha   90.00
_cell.angle_beta   90.00
_cell.angle_gamma   90.00
#
_symmetry.space_group_name_H-M   'P 1'
#
loop_
_entity.id
_entity.type
_entity.pdbx_description
1 polymer ?
#
loop_
_entity_poly.entity_id
_entity_poly.type
_entity_poly.pdbx_seq_one_letter_code
_entity_poly.pdbx_strand_id
1 'polypeptide(L)'
;GPLGFMELLFTIKGMVLAQVLIITPVVCGMTYSYAAKTAPAVRTFAKTMGAGRMQTDLLLIREMKYELYFVMITGFGRSISEVGAVMLVGGNIKGSTRTMTTAIALLKSQGTFYEGMALGILLLAMAFVVQCLADFFRREAEENENY
;
A
#
# COMPACT_ATOMS: atom_id res chain seq x y z
N GLY A 1 30.42 2.46 -10.43
CA GLY A 1 30.02 3.86 -10.29
C GLY A 1 29.84 4.26 -8.84
N PRO A 2 29.66 5.55 -8.52
CA PRO A 2 29.51 6.00 -7.13
C PRO A 2 28.31 5.40 -6.42
N LEU A 3 27.30 4.91 -7.15
CA LEU A 3 26.15 4.19 -6.62
C LEU A 3 26.34 2.66 -6.62
N GLY A 4 27.49 2.16 -7.07
CA GLY A 4 27.76 0.73 -7.12
C GLY A 4 27.78 0.06 -5.75
N PHE A 5 28.09 0.81 -4.70
CA PHE A 5 28.03 0.31 -3.31
C PHE A 5 26.60 0.00 -2.84
N MET A 6 25.59 0.55 -3.49
CA MET A 6 24.20 0.30 -3.12
C MET A 6 23.67 -1.04 -3.65
N GLU A 7 24.30 -1.60 -4.68
CA GLU A 7 23.95 -2.89 -5.30
C GLU A 7 22.42 -3.16 -5.31
N LEU A 8 21.66 -2.16 -5.76
CA LEU A 8 20.19 -2.20 -5.67
C LEU A 8 19.56 -3.16 -6.66
N LEU A 9 20.23 -3.40 -7.80
CA LEU A 9 19.70 -4.32 -8.80
C LEU A 9 19.81 -5.77 -8.31
N PHE A 10 18.78 -6.56 -8.59
CA PHE A 10 18.66 -7.97 -8.21
C PHE A 10 18.73 -8.23 -6.70
N THR A 11 18.41 -7.24 -5.87
CA THR A 11 18.36 -7.36 -4.41
C THR A 11 16.98 -7.05 -3.87
N ILE A 12 16.66 -7.63 -2.71
CA ILE A 12 15.40 -7.33 -2.00
C ILE A 12 15.36 -5.86 -1.58
N LYS A 13 16.49 -5.28 -1.19
CA LYS A 13 16.57 -3.85 -0.82
C LYS A 13 16.18 -2.94 -1.97
N GLY A 14 16.67 -3.24 -3.19
CA GLY A 14 16.28 -2.51 -4.39
C GLY A 14 14.79 -2.64 -4.71
N MET A 15 14.23 -3.84 -4.55
CA MET A 15 12.80 -4.09 -4.74
C MET A 15 11.96 -3.28 -3.76
N VAL A 16 12.33 -3.27 -2.49
CA VAL A 16 11.64 -2.48 -1.44
C VAL A 16 11.71 -1.00 -1.76
N LEU A 17 12.87 -0.50 -2.15
CA LEU A 17 13.04 0.90 -2.53
C LEU A 17 12.15 1.28 -3.72
N ALA A 18 12.13 0.46 -4.76
CA ALA A 18 11.26 0.68 -5.93
C ALA A 18 9.78 0.69 -5.54
N GLN A 19 9.34 -0.25 -4.71
CA GLN A 19 7.98 -0.32 -4.20
C GLN A 19 7.61 0.94 -3.40
N VAL A 20 8.48 1.36 -2.50
CA VAL A 20 8.27 2.58 -1.70
C VAL A 20 8.12 3.80 -2.61
N LEU A 21 8.98 3.96 -3.61
CA LEU A 21 8.92 5.09 -4.55
C LEU A 21 7.62 5.11 -5.37
N ILE A 22 7.11 3.94 -5.76
CA ILE A 22 5.88 3.83 -6.54
C ILE A 22 4.64 4.08 -5.68
N ILE A 23 4.63 3.58 -4.46
CA ILE A 23 3.47 3.62 -3.57
C ILE A 23 3.35 4.97 -2.84
N THR A 24 4.47 5.60 -2.52
CA THR A 24 4.49 6.85 -1.75
C THR A 24 3.59 7.94 -2.34
N PRO A 25 3.62 8.25 -3.66
CA PRO A 25 2.71 9.25 -4.22
C PRO A 25 1.23 8.90 -4.05
N VAL A 26 0.88 7.63 -4.19
CA VAL A 26 -0.50 7.15 -4.05
C VAL A 26 -0.97 7.30 -2.61
N VAL A 27 -0.18 6.82 -1.65
CA VAL A 27 -0.49 6.90 -0.22
C VAL A 27 -0.56 8.36 0.23
N CYS A 28 0.40 9.19 -0.17
CA CYS A 28 0.40 10.62 0.16
C CYS A 28 -0.82 11.34 -0.43
N GLY A 29 -1.17 11.07 -1.68
CA GLY A 29 -2.33 11.66 -2.33
C GLY A 29 -3.64 11.30 -1.66
N MET A 30 -3.83 10.03 -1.32
CA MET A 30 -5.02 9.56 -0.61
C MET A 30 -5.11 10.17 0.80
N THR A 31 -4.01 10.13 1.54
CA THR A 31 -3.94 10.70 2.90
C THR A 31 -4.24 12.19 2.89
N TYR A 32 -3.65 12.92 1.94
CA TYR A 32 -3.91 14.34 1.76
C TYR A 32 -5.38 14.63 1.46
N SER A 33 -6.01 13.85 0.57
CA SER A 33 -7.41 14.00 0.22
C SER A 33 -8.33 13.84 1.43
N TYR A 34 -8.10 12.82 2.24
CA TYR A 34 -8.86 12.60 3.47
C TYR A 34 -8.58 13.68 4.52
N ALA A 35 -7.33 14.08 4.69
CA ALA A 35 -6.95 15.13 5.64
C ALA A 35 -7.58 16.48 5.26
N ALA A 36 -7.55 16.84 3.99
CA ALA A 36 -8.14 18.08 3.51
C ALA A 36 -9.65 18.15 3.77
N LYS A 37 -10.33 16.99 3.73
CA LYS A 37 -11.76 16.88 3.99
C LYS A 37 -12.10 16.98 5.48
N THR A 38 -11.27 16.42 6.34
CA THR A 38 -11.51 16.31 7.79
C THR A 38 -10.90 17.47 8.58
N ALA A 39 -9.78 18.03 8.12
CA ALA A 39 -9.03 19.04 8.85
C ALA A 39 -9.82 20.31 9.23
N PRO A 40 -10.68 20.88 8.37
CA PRO A 40 -11.43 22.10 8.74
C PRO A 40 -12.29 21.91 9.98
N ALA A 41 -13.04 20.82 10.07
CA ALA A 41 -13.89 20.51 11.22
C ALA A 41 -13.08 20.27 12.49
N VAL A 42 -11.99 19.52 12.39
CA VAL A 42 -11.10 19.23 13.53
C VAL A 42 -10.43 20.51 14.04
N ARG A 43 -9.94 21.35 13.13
CA ARG A 43 -9.30 22.63 13.51
C ARG A 43 -10.27 23.56 14.21
N THR A 44 -11.50 23.65 13.72
CA THR A 44 -12.54 24.47 14.34
C THR A 44 -12.85 23.99 15.76
N PHE A 45 -13.04 22.67 15.92
CA PHE A 45 -13.26 22.07 17.24
C PHE A 45 -12.07 22.28 18.17
N ALA A 46 -10.85 22.06 17.70
CA ALA A 46 -9.65 22.26 18.50
C ALA A 46 -9.48 23.70 18.98
N LYS A 47 -9.80 24.68 18.14
CA LYS A 47 -9.78 26.11 18.52
C LYS A 47 -10.76 26.41 19.64
N THR A 48 -11.97 25.86 19.57
CA THR A 48 -12.99 26.08 20.64
C THR A 48 -12.57 25.46 21.96
N MET A 49 -11.75 24.41 21.93
CA MET A 49 -11.23 23.72 23.12
C MET A 49 -9.87 24.27 23.59
N GLY A 50 -9.32 25.27 22.91
CA GLY A 50 -8.03 25.86 23.26
C GLY A 50 -6.82 24.95 23.02
N ALA A 51 -6.93 24.00 22.12
CA ALA A 51 -5.86 23.04 21.83
C ALA A 51 -4.70 23.65 21.05
N GLY A 52 -3.48 23.24 21.36
CA GLY A 52 -2.27 23.60 20.62
C GLY A 52 -2.16 22.87 19.29
N ARG A 53 -1.16 23.23 18.46
CA ARG A 53 -0.94 22.62 17.16
C ARG A 53 -0.74 21.11 17.23
N MET A 54 0.10 20.64 18.15
CA MET A 54 0.38 19.22 18.32
C MET A 54 -0.87 18.44 18.73
N GLN A 55 -1.67 18.99 19.63
CA GLN A 55 -2.94 18.39 20.06
C GLN A 55 -3.95 18.34 18.91
N THR A 56 -4.00 19.37 18.08
CA THR A 56 -4.85 19.42 16.89
C THR A 56 -4.44 18.37 15.88
N ASP A 57 -3.14 18.22 15.61
CA ASP A 57 -2.63 17.23 14.66
C ASP A 57 -2.89 15.81 15.15
N LEU A 58 -2.70 15.54 16.44
CA LEU A 58 -3.02 14.23 17.04
C LEU A 58 -4.51 13.92 16.96
N LEU A 59 -5.35 14.91 17.21
CA LEU A 59 -6.81 14.74 17.08
C LEU A 59 -7.21 14.45 15.63
N LEU A 60 -6.59 15.14 14.67
CA LEU A 60 -6.82 14.90 13.25
C LEU A 60 -6.48 13.45 12.85
N ILE A 61 -5.32 12.97 13.27
CA ILE A 61 -4.89 11.58 13.01
C ILE A 61 -5.88 10.60 13.64
N ARG A 62 -6.32 10.86 14.85
CA ARG A 62 -7.28 10.01 15.57
C ARG A 62 -8.65 9.96 14.88
N GLU A 63 -9.13 11.11 14.39
CA GLU A 63 -10.39 11.17 13.64
C GLU A 63 -10.31 10.50 12.28
N MET A 64 -9.12 10.44 11.68
CA MET A 64 -8.86 9.81 10.39
C MET A 64 -8.44 8.35 10.48
N LYS A 65 -8.47 7.71 11.64
CA LYS A 65 -7.87 6.36 11.83
C LYS A 65 -8.39 5.31 10.84
N TYR A 66 -9.68 5.31 10.52
CA TYR A 66 -10.27 4.34 9.60
C TYR A 66 -9.86 4.61 8.15
N GLU A 67 -9.82 5.88 7.75
CA GLU A 67 -9.33 6.29 6.44
C GLU A 67 -7.84 5.94 6.29
N LEU A 68 -7.05 6.11 7.33
CA LEU A 68 -5.65 5.71 7.34
C LEU A 68 -5.49 4.19 7.21
N TYR A 69 -6.31 3.40 7.89
CA TYR A 69 -6.32 1.94 7.71
C TYR A 69 -6.69 1.56 6.27
N PHE A 70 -7.68 2.22 5.69
CA PHE A 70 -8.06 2.02 4.29
C PHE A 70 -6.90 2.35 3.34
N VAL A 71 -6.20 3.46 3.55
CA VAL A 71 -5.03 3.86 2.76
C VAL A 71 -3.91 2.82 2.88
N MET A 72 -3.62 2.33 4.07
CA MET A 72 -2.60 1.30 4.30
C MET A 72 -2.93 0.00 3.56
N ILE A 73 -4.17 -0.46 3.65
CA ILE A 73 -4.62 -1.69 2.98
C ILE A 73 -4.59 -1.52 1.46
N THR A 74 -4.99 -0.37 0.94
CA THR A 74 -4.93 -0.05 -0.48
C THR A 74 -3.49 -0.04 -0.99
N GLY A 75 -2.58 0.57 -0.24
CA GLY A 75 -1.15 0.57 -0.55
C GLY A 75 -0.56 -0.84 -0.56
N PHE A 76 -0.93 -1.66 0.40
CA PHE A 76 -0.50 -3.06 0.47
C PHE A 76 -1.02 -3.88 -0.73
N GLY A 77 -2.30 -3.74 -1.07
CA GLY A 77 -2.88 -4.41 -2.23
C GLY A 77 -2.22 -4.00 -3.54
N ARG A 78 -1.90 -2.73 -3.68
CA ARG A 78 -1.16 -2.22 -4.84
C ARG A 78 0.26 -2.77 -4.88
N SER A 79 0.94 -2.88 -3.73
CA SER A 79 2.27 -3.50 -3.65
C SER A 79 2.28 -4.94 -4.17
N ILE A 80 1.28 -5.73 -3.79
CA ILE A 80 1.19 -7.13 -4.23
C ILE A 80 1.01 -7.21 -5.74
N SER A 81 0.25 -6.31 -6.34
CA SER A 81 -0.06 -6.34 -7.77
C SER A 81 1.02 -5.74 -8.67
N GLU A 82 2.05 -5.12 -8.12
CA GLU A 82 3.12 -4.51 -8.90
C GLU A 82 4.12 -5.57 -9.40
N VAL A 83 4.04 -5.90 -10.67
CA VAL A 83 4.90 -6.91 -11.31
C VAL A 83 6.08 -6.27 -12.04
N GLY A 84 5.81 -5.23 -12.83
CA GLY A 84 6.79 -4.66 -13.74
C GLY A 84 8.04 -4.13 -13.07
N ALA A 85 7.86 -3.27 -12.08
CA ALA A 85 8.99 -2.67 -11.35
C ALA A 85 9.77 -3.72 -10.55
N VAL A 86 9.06 -4.67 -9.95
CA VAL A 86 9.69 -5.75 -9.16
C VAL A 86 10.53 -6.66 -10.05
N MET A 87 10.04 -7.00 -11.25
CA MET A 87 10.81 -7.78 -12.21
C MET A 87 12.03 -7.03 -12.74
N LEU A 88 11.85 -5.74 -13.04
CA LEU A 88 12.93 -4.92 -13.57
C LEU A 88 14.09 -4.78 -12.57
N VAL A 89 13.79 -4.53 -11.32
CA VAL A 89 14.78 -4.31 -10.27
C VAL A 89 15.28 -5.63 -9.66
N GLY A 90 14.37 -6.57 -9.43
CA GLY A 90 14.65 -7.81 -8.71
C GLY A 90 15.17 -8.95 -9.58
N GLY A 91 14.89 -8.95 -10.89
CA GLY A 91 15.33 -10.00 -11.81
C GLY A 91 14.66 -11.36 -11.63
N ASN A 92 13.66 -11.49 -10.75
CA ASN A 92 12.90 -12.72 -10.50
C ASN A 92 13.79 -13.94 -10.13
N ILE A 93 14.75 -13.76 -9.22
CA ILE A 93 15.69 -14.80 -8.80
C ILE A 93 15.06 -15.69 -7.73
N LYS A 94 15.01 -17.01 -8.00
CA LYS A 94 14.44 -17.98 -7.07
C LYS A 94 15.20 -17.99 -5.73
N GLY A 95 14.44 -17.92 -4.64
CA GLY A 95 14.99 -17.90 -3.28
C GLY A 95 15.54 -16.55 -2.83
N SER A 96 15.53 -15.54 -3.68
CA SER A 96 16.02 -14.19 -3.36
C SER A 96 14.98 -13.11 -3.67
N THR A 97 14.74 -12.83 -4.96
CA THR A 97 13.88 -11.71 -5.40
C THR A 97 12.56 -12.14 -6.03
N ARG A 98 12.32 -13.46 -6.14
CA ARG A 98 11.06 -13.96 -6.72
C ARG A 98 9.88 -13.70 -5.78
N THR A 99 8.86 -13.01 -6.27
CA THR A 99 7.59 -12.80 -5.58
C THR A 99 6.51 -13.67 -6.20
N MET A 100 5.31 -13.69 -5.59
CA MET A 100 4.18 -14.45 -6.12
C MET A 100 3.80 -13.98 -7.54
N THR A 101 3.73 -12.68 -7.78
CA THR A 101 3.38 -12.11 -9.08
C THR A 101 4.45 -12.37 -10.14
N THR A 102 5.73 -12.26 -9.79
CA THR A 102 6.83 -12.55 -10.72
C THR A 102 6.96 -14.04 -11.02
N ALA A 103 6.66 -14.91 -10.04
CA ALA A 103 6.62 -16.35 -10.25
C ALA A 103 5.50 -16.74 -11.22
N ILE A 104 4.32 -16.16 -11.11
CA ILE A 104 3.20 -16.38 -12.04
C ILE A 104 3.62 -15.99 -13.47
N ALA A 105 4.24 -14.84 -13.64
CA ALA A 105 4.71 -14.37 -14.94
C ALA A 105 5.74 -15.33 -15.55
N LEU A 106 6.68 -15.84 -14.73
CA LEU A 106 7.69 -16.80 -15.15
C LEU A 106 7.05 -18.14 -15.57
N LEU A 107 6.18 -18.70 -14.75
CA LEU A 107 5.51 -19.97 -15.01
C LEU A 107 4.66 -19.90 -16.28
N LYS A 108 4.00 -18.79 -16.53
CA LYS A 108 3.29 -18.53 -17.76
C LYS A 108 4.23 -18.60 -18.99
N SER A 109 5.39 -17.96 -18.90
CA SER A 109 6.38 -17.93 -19.99
C SER A 109 7.02 -19.29 -20.25
N GLN A 110 7.12 -20.15 -19.23
CA GLN A 110 7.67 -21.50 -19.33
C GLN A 110 6.64 -22.55 -19.76
N GLY A 111 5.36 -22.19 -19.90
CA GLY A 111 4.31 -23.11 -20.27
C GLY A 111 3.82 -24.05 -19.17
N THR A 112 4.22 -23.85 -17.93
CA THR A 112 3.78 -24.62 -16.76
C THR A 112 2.48 -24.06 -16.20
N PHE A 113 1.38 -24.31 -16.91
CA PHE A 113 0.08 -23.68 -16.63
C PHE A 113 -0.49 -24.05 -15.26
N TYR A 114 -0.38 -25.31 -14.84
CA TYR A 114 -0.99 -25.75 -13.58
C TYR A 114 -0.41 -25.03 -12.37
N GLU A 115 0.91 -24.91 -12.32
CA GLU A 115 1.60 -24.21 -11.24
C GLU A 115 1.29 -22.71 -11.26
N GLY A 116 1.29 -22.11 -12.46
CA GLY A 116 0.91 -20.72 -12.63
C GLY A 116 -0.54 -20.44 -12.22
N MET A 117 -1.46 -21.35 -12.55
CA MET A 117 -2.87 -21.27 -12.15
C MET A 117 -3.02 -21.37 -10.63
N ALA A 118 -2.31 -22.30 -9.99
CA ALA A 118 -2.35 -22.46 -8.53
C ALA A 118 -1.91 -21.17 -7.82
N LEU A 119 -0.81 -20.57 -8.24
CA LEU A 119 -0.35 -19.28 -7.71
C LEU A 119 -1.31 -18.15 -8.03
N GLY A 120 -1.91 -18.14 -9.22
CA GLY A 120 -2.91 -17.16 -9.62
C GLY A 120 -4.16 -17.21 -8.74
N ILE A 121 -4.67 -18.39 -8.45
CA ILE A 121 -5.81 -18.59 -7.56
C ILE A 121 -5.47 -18.12 -6.14
N LEU A 122 -4.29 -18.47 -5.64
CA LEU A 122 -3.83 -18.03 -4.33
C LEU A 122 -3.72 -16.49 -4.27
N LEU A 123 -3.16 -15.87 -5.29
CA LEU A 123 -3.04 -14.40 -5.38
C LEU A 123 -4.42 -13.74 -5.43
N LEU A 124 -5.37 -14.28 -6.19
CA LEU A 124 -6.75 -13.78 -6.25
C LEU A 124 -7.45 -13.91 -4.89
N ALA A 125 -7.24 -15.02 -4.19
CA ALA A 125 -7.78 -15.20 -2.84
C ALA A 125 -7.22 -14.16 -1.85
N MET A 126 -5.92 -13.92 -1.89
CA MET A 126 -5.29 -12.88 -1.08
C MET A 126 -5.81 -11.48 -1.42
N ALA A 127 -5.92 -11.16 -2.70
CA ALA A 127 -6.45 -9.88 -3.16
C ALA A 127 -7.90 -9.67 -2.72
N PHE A 128 -8.71 -10.73 -2.78
CA PHE A 128 -10.09 -10.69 -2.32
C PHE A 128 -10.18 -10.43 -0.82
N VAL A 129 -9.37 -11.09 0.00
CA VAL A 129 -9.31 -10.85 1.45
C VAL A 129 -8.90 -9.41 1.75
N VAL A 130 -7.87 -8.89 1.07
CA VAL A 130 -7.41 -7.50 1.22
C VAL A 130 -8.54 -6.54 0.84
N GLN A 131 -9.26 -6.79 -0.25
CA GLN A 131 -10.37 -5.95 -0.68
C GLN A 131 -11.54 -5.97 0.32
N CYS A 132 -11.87 -7.11 0.88
CA CYS A 132 -12.89 -7.22 1.93
C CYS A 132 -12.52 -6.42 3.17
N LEU A 133 -11.26 -6.47 3.60
CA LEU A 133 -10.76 -5.67 4.71
C LEU A 133 -10.83 -4.16 4.39
N ALA A 134 -10.46 -3.77 3.18
CA ALA A 134 -10.54 -2.37 2.74
C ALA A 134 -11.98 -1.86 2.75
N ASP A 135 -12.94 -2.64 2.24
CA ASP A 135 -14.35 -2.28 2.25
C ASP A 135 -14.92 -2.19 3.67
N PHE A 136 -14.49 -3.09 4.56
CA PHE A 136 -14.88 -3.06 5.96
C PHE A 136 -14.46 -1.75 6.62
N PHE A 137 -13.19 -1.37 6.49
CA PHE A 137 -12.69 -0.12 7.06
C PHE A 137 -13.29 1.13 6.42
N ARG A 138 -13.59 1.08 5.13
CA ARG A 138 -14.27 2.18 4.45
C ARG A 138 -15.69 2.40 4.98
N ARG A 139 -16.44 1.33 5.20
CA ARG A 139 -17.78 1.41 5.77
C ARG A 139 -17.76 1.96 7.20
N GLU A 140 -16.81 1.52 8.00
CA GLU A 140 -16.61 2.02 9.36
C GLU A 140 -16.32 3.53 9.36
N ALA A 141 -15.50 4.00 8.42
CA ALA A 141 -15.20 5.42 8.25
C ALA A 141 -16.45 6.22 7.85
N GLU A 142 -17.24 5.72 6.92
CA GLU A 142 -18.49 6.35 6.46
C GLU A 142 -19.55 6.42 7.58
N GLU A 143 -19.67 5.38 8.41
CA GLU A 143 -20.58 5.39 9.56
C GLU A 143 -20.18 6.44 10.58
N ASN A 144 -18.88 6.60 10.86
CA ASN A 144 -18.40 7.60 11.80
C ASN A 144 -18.55 9.05 11.31
N GLU A 145 -18.61 9.28 10.00
CA GLU A 145 -18.90 10.61 9.44
C GLU A 145 -20.36 11.04 9.62
N ASN A 146 -21.29 10.09 9.78
CA ASN A 146 -22.72 10.33 9.90
C ASN A 146 -23.18 10.61 11.35
N TYR A 147 -22.28 10.53 12.32
CA TYR A 147 -22.50 10.89 13.72
C TYR A 147 -21.69 12.14 14.12
#